data_225feaaf474f10cdf0d6a60540f72805
#
_entry.id   225feaaf474f10cdf0d6a60540f72805
#
_cell.length_a   1.000
_cell.length_b   1.000
_cell.length_c   1.000
_cell.angle_alpha   90.00
_cell.angle_beta   90.00
_cell.angle_gamma   90.00
#
_symmetry.space_group_name_H-M   'P 1'
#
loop_
_entity.id
_entity.type
_entity.pdbx_description
1 polymer ?
#
loop_
_entity_poly.entity_id
_entity_poly.type
_entity_poly.pdbx_seq_one_letter_code
_entity_poly.pdbx_strand_id
1 'polypeptide(L)'
;MAGLTAAALAAVGFLAYQASASAPDTLGKPEKSPSASASRSPKDKKNPTALPAQSGTGERVVYSLGDDRVWLVTAAGKVKLTFEVMPGTVDPTPGKYAVTSRTGSVTGTDGTPIEHVVIFTTSDGVAIGFSAAVDGSTPKPDPAKKTGGIRESRAHGDAMWQFAGISQKVVVVP
;
A
#
# COMPACT_ATOMS: atom_id res chain seq x y z
N MET A 1 -69.91 -6.02 -1.95
CA MET A 1 -68.48 -6.36 -1.65
C MET A 1 -67.46 -5.93 -2.72
N ALA A 2 -67.90 -5.20 -3.79
CA ALA A 2 -67.01 -4.74 -4.86
C ALA A 2 -66.20 -3.46 -4.52
N GLY A 3 -66.67 -2.65 -3.56
CA GLY A 3 -66.01 -1.39 -3.22
C GLY A 3 -64.69 -1.49 -2.41
N LEU A 4 -64.55 -2.52 -1.59
CA LEU A 4 -63.34 -2.73 -0.76
C LEU A 4 -62.10 -3.20 -1.57
N THR A 5 -62.36 -3.94 -2.64
CA THR A 5 -61.29 -4.47 -3.52
C THR A 5 -60.66 -3.34 -4.36
N ALA A 6 -61.47 -2.38 -4.82
CA ALA A 6 -60.96 -1.25 -5.60
C ALA A 6 -60.09 -0.29 -4.76
N ALA A 7 -60.47 -0.06 -3.49
CA ALA A 7 -59.68 0.77 -2.59
C ALA A 7 -58.31 0.15 -2.26
N ALA A 8 -58.26 -1.18 -2.09
CA ALA A 8 -57.00 -1.89 -1.83
C ALA A 8 -56.02 -1.83 -3.02
N LEU A 9 -56.52 -1.98 -4.24
CA LEU A 9 -55.69 -1.88 -5.45
C LEU A 9 -55.16 -0.47 -5.70
N ALA A 10 -55.97 0.57 -5.38
CA ALA A 10 -55.51 1.96 -5.48
C ALA A 10 -54.39 2.30 -4.48
N ALA A 11 -54.50 1.77 -3.25
CA ALA A 11 -53.48 1.97 -2.23
C ALA A 11 -52.16 1.29 -2.59
N VAL A 12 -52.20 0.07 -3.13
CA VAL A 12 -51.00 -0.65 -3.59
C VAL A 12 -50.34 0.06 -4.79
N GLY A 13 -51.13 0.56 -5.74
CA GLY A 13 -50.63 1.32 -6.89
C GLY A 13 -49.94 2.63 -6.49
N PHE A 14 -50.51 3.34 -5.50
CA PHE A 14 -49.95 4.58 -4.99
C PHE A 14 -48.63 4.36 -4.23
N LEU A 15 -48.52 3.31 -3.43
CA LEU A 15 -47.27 2.93 -2.72
C LEU A 15 -46.19 2.49 -3.70
N ALA A 16 -46.55 1.76 -4.75
CA ALA A 16 -45.57 1.37 -5.78
C ALA A 16 -45.03 2.59 -6.55
N TYR A 17 -45.90 3.58 -6.84
CA TYR A 17 -45.48 4.83 -7.48
C TYR A 17 -44.56 5.66 -6.59
N GLN A 18 -44.84 5.77 -5.31
CA GLN A 18 -43.97 6.47 -4.36
C GLN A 18 -42.62 5.78 -4.19
N ALA A 19 -42.57 4.44 -4.20
CA ALA A 19 -41.33 3.69 -4.13
C ALA A 19 -40.44 3.94 -5.36
N SER A 20 -41.03 4.09 -6.54
CA SER A 20 -40.28 4.41 -7.77
C SER A 20 -39.82 5.86 -7.83
N ALA A 21 -40.54 6.80 -7.22
CA ALA A 21 -40.20 8.23 -7.19
C ALA A 21 -39.10 8.55 -6.16
N SER A 22 -38.87 7.67 -5.18
CA SER A 22 -37.89 7.85 -4.10
C SER A 22 -36.63 6.98 -4.26
N ALA A 23 -36.53 6.21 -5.35
CA ALA A 23 -35.33 5.42 -5.62
C ALA A 23 -34.21 6.35 -6.10
N PRO A 24 -33.03 6.38 -5.43
CA PRO A 24 -31.89 7.11 -5.97
C PRO A 24 -31.49 6.50 -7.32
N ASP A 25 -31.23 7.32 -8.32
CA ASP A 25 -30.81 6.94 -9.69
C ASP A 25 -29.50 6.12 -9.78
N THR A 26 -28.97 5.73 -8.64
CA THR A 26 -27.70 4.97 -8.51
C THR A 26 -27.88 3.45 -8.34
N LEU A 27 -29.10 2.93 -8.22
CA LEU A 27 -29.36 1.49 -8.15
C LEU A 27 -29.42 0.87 -9.55
N GLY A 28 -28.32 0.73 -10.21
CA GLY A 28 -28.24 0.06 -11.51
C GLY A 28 -26.98 0.31 -12.33
N LYS A 29 -26.11 1.19 -11.89
CA LYS A 29 -24.75 1.24 -12.43
C LYS A 29 -23.86 0.33 -11.60
N PRO A 30 -23.12 -0.63 -12.21
CA PRO A 30 -22.04 -1.27 -11.50
C PRO A 30 -21.11 -0.14 -11.07
N GLU A 31 -21.00 0.11 -9.77
CA GLU A 31 -19.89 0.89 -9.25
C GLU A 31 -18.63 0.19 -9.75
N LYS A 32 -17.93 0.83 -10.68
CA LYS A 32 -16.53 0.54 -10.89
C LYS A 32 -15.92 0.76 -9.52
N SER A 33 -15.54 -0.34 -8.85
CA SER A 33 -14.62 -0.28 -7.72
C SER A 33 -13.57 0.74 -8.09
N PRO A 34 -13.29 1.76 -7.27
CA PRO A 34 -12.16 2.60 -7.51
C PRO A 34 -10.96 1.67 -7.47
N SER A 35 -10.45 1.29 -8.63
CA SER A 35 -9.06 0.93 -8.77
C SER A 35 -8.35 2.15 -8.21
N ALA A 36 -7.85 2.03 -6.99
CA ALA A 36 -7.05 3.05 -6.36
C ALA A 36 -5.74 3.11 -7.15
N SER A 37 -5.81 3.72 -8.32
CA SER A 37 -4.66 4.31 -8.97
C SER A 37 -4.24 5.41 -7.99
N ALA A 38 -3.24 5.12 -7.15
CA ALA A 38 -2.69 6.06 -6.21
C ALA A 38 -2.20 7.29 -6.98
N SER A 39 -3.08 8.28 -7.07
CA SER A 39 -2.76 9.52 -7.77
C SER A 39 -1.79 10.29 -6.89
N ARG A 40 -0.52 10.37 -7.32
CA ARG A 40 0.49 11.23 -6.70
C ARG A 40 -0.10 12.61 -6.40
N SER A 41 0.13 13.08 -5.19
CA SER A 41 -0.20 14.46 -4.84
C SER A 41 0.48 15.44 -5.82
N PRO A 42 -0.16 16.54 -6.23
CA PRO A 42 0.42 17.51 -7.17
C PRO A 42 1.79 18.07 -6.76
N LYS A 43 2.13 18.06 -5.45
CA LYS A 43 3.43 18.44 -4.93
C LYS A 43 4.52 17.40 -5.23
N ASP A 44 4.19 16.13 -5.18
CA ASP A 44 5.13 15.03 -5.39
C ASP A 44 5.57 14.93 -6.85
N LYS A 45 4.69 15.31 -7.80
CA LYS A 45 5.03 15.36 -9.24
C LYS A 45 6.09 16.40 -9.58
N LYS A 46 6.24 17.46 -8.78
CA LYS A 46 7.23 18.53 -9.00
C LYS A 46 8.58 18.24 -8.34
N ASN A 47 8.59 17.42 -7.30
CA ASN A 47 9.81 17.03 -6.60
C ASN A 47 9.69 15.57 -6.12
N PRO A 48 10.14 14.60 -6.94
CA PRO A 48 9.99 13.18 -6.63
C PRO A 48 10.79 12.73 -5.40
N THR A 49 11.70 13.56 -4.89
CA THR A 49 12.45 13.28 -3.65
C THR A 49 11.85 13.93 -2.41
N ALA A 50 10.79 14.73 -2.58
CA ALA A 50 10.11 15.34 -1.45
C ALA A 50 9.41 14.29 -0.59
N LEU A 51 9.53 14.43 0.73
CA LEU A 51 8.83 13.55 1.68
C LEU A 51 7.31 13.70 1.52
N PRO A 52 6.56 12.62 1.31
CA PRO A 52 5.10 12.66 1.19
C PRO A 52 4.43 13.30 2.41
N ALA A 53 3.49 14.21 2.19
CA ALA A 53 2.86 15.01 3.25
C ALA A 53 2.11 14.15 4.28
N GLN A 54 1.51 13.02 3.85
CA GLN A 54 0.73 12.12 4.72
C GLN A 54 1.58 11.01 5.37
N SER A 55 2.90 11.14 5.39
CA SER A 55 3.81 10.12 5.92
C SER A 55 3.93 10.10 7.46
N GLY A 56 3.15 10.91 8.19
CA GLY A 56 3.14 10.94 9.65
C GLY A 56 4.29 11.77 10.26
N THR A 57 4.59 11.51 11.54
CA THR A 57 5.58 12.28 12.32
C THR A 57 6.52 11.37 13.12
N GLY A 58 7.64 11.94 13.57
CA GLY A 58 8.68 11.25 14.34
C GLY A 58 9.58 10.40 13.46
N GLU A 59 10.47 9.64 14.10
CA GLU A 59 11.40 8.75 13.40
C GLU A 59 10.65 7.62 12.71
N ARG A 60 10.91 7.40 11.44
CA ARG A 60 10.20 6.42 10.63
C ARG A 60 10.87 6.14 9.29
N VAL A 61 10.60 4.97 8.76
CA VAL A 61 10.75 4.64 7.34
C VAL A 61 9.46 5.03 6.63
N VAL A 62 9.53 5.69 5.50
CA VAL A 62 8.38 5.98 4.63
C VAL A 62 8.61 5.27 3.31
N TYR A 63 7.61 4.52 2.83
CA TYR A 63 7.63 3.86 1.53
C TYR A 63 6.44 4.32 0.70
N SER A 64 6.69 4.88 -0.48
CA SER A 64 5.66 5.24 -1.46
C SER A 64 5.53 4.14 -2.51
N LEU A 65 4.32 3.61 -2.65
CA LEU A 65 3.99 2.62 -3.68
C LEU A 65 4.01 3.24 -5.08
N GLY A 66 3.56 4.49 -5.19
CA GLY A 66 3.49 5.17 -6.48
C GLY A 66 4.82 5.71 -7.00
N ASP A 67 5.80 5.89 -6.11
CA ASP A 67 7.13 6.40 -6.45
C ASP A 67 8.21 5.32 -6.45
N ASP A 68 7.90 4.10 -5.97
CA ASP A 68 8.88 3.03 -5.70
C ASP A 68 10.09 3.57 -4.93
N ARG A 69 9.80 4.36 -3.86
CA ARG A 69 10.81 5.13 -3.16
C ARG A 69 10.67 5.03 -1.65
N VAL A 70 11.82 5.06 -0.99
CA VAL A 70 11.93 5.05 0.46
C VAL A 70 12.55 6.35 0.96
N TRP A 71 12.11 6.80 2.14
CA TRP A 71 12.72 7.88 2.93
C TRP A 71 13.01 7.35 4.34
N LEU A 72 14.22 7.55 4.81
CA LEU A 72 14.61 7.40 6.21
C LEU A 72 14.47 8.77 6.88
N VAL A 73 13.54 8.90 7.82
CA VAL A 73 13.16 10.20 8.42
C VAL A 73 13.51 10.20 9.90
N THR A 74 14.29 11.19 10.32
CA THR A 74 14.72 11.35 11.72
C THR A 74 13.55 11.72 12.65
N ALA A 75 13.77 11.64 13.96
CA ALA A 75 12.80 12.07 14.98
C ALA A 75 12.36 13.54 14.82
N ALA A 76 13.26 14.40 14.32
CA ALA A 76 12.97 15.80 14.01
C ALA A 76 12.21 16.02 12.70
N GLY A 77 11.82 14.95 12.00
CA GLY A 77 11.09 15.02 10.74
C GLY A 77 11.95 15.36 9.52
N LYS A 78 13.28 15.36 9.65
CA LYS A 78 14.19 15.60 8.53
C LYS A 78 14.48 14.31 7.77
N VAL A 79 14.48 14.38 6.45
CA VAL A 79 14.93 13.27 5.59
C VAL A 79 16.44 13.08 5.78
N LYS A 80 16.83 11.91 6.29
CA LYS A 80 18.24 11.50 6.43
C LYS A 80 18.75 10.93 5.10
N LEU A 81 17.93 10.12 4.44
CA LEU A 81 18.26 9.47 3.18
C LEU A 81 16.97 9.19 2.40
N THR A 82 17.03 9.24 1.07
CA THR A 82 15.95 8.77 0.17
C THR A 82 16.55 8.08 -1.03
N PHE A 83 15.91 7.02 -1.48
CA PHE A 83 16.38 6.18 -2.59
C PHE A 83 15.22 5.44 -3.24
N GLU A 84 15.42 5.06 -4.50
CA GLU A 84 14.52 4.19 -5.26
C GLU A 84 14.72 2.74 -4.86
N VAL A 85 13.63 1.97 -4.95
CA VAL A 85 13.60 0.54 -4.66
C VAL A 85 12.91 -0.21 -5.80
N MET A 86 13.10 -1.51 -5.86
CA MET A 86 12.38 -2.40 -6.75
C MET A 86 11.38 -3.22 -5.92
N PRO A 87 10.07 -2.95 -6.02
CA PRO A 87 9.05 -3.71 -5.29
C PRO A 87 8.95 -5.16 -5.79
N GLY A 88 8.42 -6.03 -4.95
CA GLY A 88 7.99 -7.38 -5.34
C GLY A 88 6.71 -7.36 -6.15
N THR A 89 6.10 -8.54 -6.33
CA THR A 89 4.81 -8.68 -7.03
C THR A 89 3.61 -8.50 -6.10
N VAL A 90 3.84 -8.48 -4.79
CA VAL A 90 2.82 -8.27 -3.75
C VAL A 90 3.16 -7.02 -2.96
N ASP A 91 2.30 -6.02 -3.06
CA ASP A 91 2.46 -4.75 -2.33
C ASP A 91 1.79 -4.79 -0.95
N PRO A 92 2.34 -4.05 0.03
CA PRO A 92 1.62 -3.78 1.26
C PRO A 92 0.49 -2.78 1.00
N THR A 93 -0.59 -2.86 1.78
CA THR A 93 -1.61 -1.80 1.77
C THR A 93 -1.06 -0.51 2.39
N PRO A 94 -1.47 0.69 1.92
CA PRO A 94 -1.13 1.94 2.59
C PRO A 94 -1.55 1.91 4.07
N GLY A 95 -0.63 2.31 4.97
CA GLY A 95 -0.89 2.21 6.40
C GLY A 95 0.34 2.47 7.27
N LYS A 96 0.17 2.24 8.57
CA LYS A 96 1.23 2.37 9.57
C LYS A 96 1.58 0.99 10.11
N TYR A 97 2.84 0.67 10.07
CA TYR A 97 3.42 -0.61 10.48
C TYR A 97 4.60 -0.40 11.42
N ALA A 98 5.12 -1.49 11.92
CA ALA A 98 6.38 -1.53 12.66
C ALA A 98 7.21 -2.71 12.18
N VAL A 99 8.51 -2.60 12.24
CA VAL A 99 9.42 -3.72 11.96
C VAL A 99 9.16 -4.86 12.95
N THR A 100 8.81 -6.03 12.42
CA THR A 100 8.47 -7.22 13.21
C THR A 100 9.60 -8.25 13.26
N SER A 101 10.43 -8.30 12.23
CA SER A 101 11.53 -9.27 12.15
C SER A 101 12.71 -8.69 11.36
N ARG A 102 13.90 -9.15 11.71
CA ARG A 102 15.16 -8.82 11.01
C ARG A 102 15.99 -10.08 10.83
N THR A 103 16.55 -10.25 9.65
CA THR A 103 17.45 -11.37 9.33
C THR A 103 18.66 -10.87 8.56
N GLY A 104 19.86 -11.22 9.03
CA GLY A 104 21.11 -10.74 8.43
C GLY A 104 21.30 -11.24 6.99
N SER A 105 21.05 -12.54 6.75
CA SER A 105 21.19 -13.18 5.44
C SER A 105 20.27 -14.38 5.34
N VAL A 106 19.62 -14.54 4.18
CA VAL A 106 18.72 -15.67 3.87
C VAL A 106 18.56 -15.80 2.37
N THR A 107 18.04 -16.94 1.89
CA THR A 107 17.56 -17.06 0.51
C THR A 107 16.14 -16.50 0.40
N GLY A 108 15.95 -15.53 -0.49
CA GLY A 108 14.64 -14.93 -0.77
C GLY A 108 13.65 -15.92 -1.41
N THR A 109 12.37 -15.57 -1.41
CA THR A 109 11.31 -16.40 -2.02
C THR A 109 11.46 -16.53 -3.55
N ASP A 110 12.20 -15.65 -4.17
CA ASP A 110 12.60 -15.70 -5.58
C ASP A 110 13.81 -16.60 -5.87
N GLY A 111 14.46 -17.11 -4.80
CA GLY A 111 15.68 -17.92 -4.87
C GLY A 111 16.97 -17.10 -4.83
N THR A 112 16.89 -15.77 -4.74
CA THR A 112 18.05 -14.89 -4.68
C THR A 112 18.65 -14.88 -3.25
N PRO A 113 19.97 -15.04 -3.07
CA PRO A 113 20.61 -14.76 -1.79
C PRO A 113 20.47 -13.27 -1.44
N ILE A 114 19.86 -12.98 -0.28
CA ILE A 114 19.59 -11.64 0.20
C ILE A 114 20.14 -11.40 1.58
N GLU A 115 20.45 -10.14 1.87
CA GLU A 115 20.96 -9.68 3.15
C GLU A 115 20.15 -8.49 3.67
N HIS A 116 20.35 -8.16 4.96
CA HIS A 116 19.72 -7.01 5.62
C HIS A 116 18.20 -7.00 5.50
N VAL A 117 17.57 -8.17 5.69
CA VAL A 117 16.12 -8.32 5.57
C VAL A 117 15.40 -7.68 6.76
N VAL A 118 14.50 -6.73 6.48
CA VAL A 118 13.71 -5.98 7.45
C VAL A 118 12.24 -6.15 7.14
N ILE A 119 11.54 -7.07 7.83
CA ILE A 119 10.12 -7.39 7.62
C ILE A 119 9.27 -6.50 8.51
N PHE A 120 8.18 -5.94 7.94
CA PHE A 120 7.27 -5.06 8.68
C PHE A 120 5.79 -5.45 8.57
N THR A 121 5.40 -6.31 7.63
CA THR A 121 4.02 -6.81 7.51
C THR A 121 3.94 -8.09 6.68
N THR A 122 2.72 -8.62 6.54
CA THR A 122 2.37 -9.71 5.64
C THR A 122 1.16 -9.27 4.81
N SER A 123 1.18 -9.52 3.50
CA SER A 123 0.09 -9.26 2.57
C SER A 123 -0.12 -10.50 1.72
N ASP A 124 -1.37 -10.94 1.54
CA ASP A 124 -1.73 -12.15 0.77
C ASP A 124 -0.93 -13.42 1.14
N GLY A 125 -0.58 -13.55 2.44
CA GLY A 125 0.22 -14.66 2.94
C GLY A 125 1.71 -14.56 2.65
N VAL A 126 2.18 -13.45 2.07
CA VAL A 126 3.57 -13.19 1.72
C VAL A 126 4.17 -12.16 2.69
N ALA A 127 5.34 -12.45 3.25
CA ALA A 127 6.05 -11.49 4.09
C ALA A 127 6.55 -10.31 3.23
N ILE A 128 6.26 -9.09 3.68
CA ILE A 128 6.68 -7.85 3.04
C ILE A 128 7.82 -7.23 3.84
N GLY A 129 8.90 -6.91 3.16
CA GLY A 129 10.08 -6.34 3.82
C GLY A 129 11.12 -5.82 2.83
N PHE A 130 12.00 -4.98 3.36
CA PHE A 130 13.14 -4.44 2.64
C PHE A 130 14.29 -5.45 2.66
N SER A 131 15.09 -5.52 1.60
CA SER A 131 16.27 -6.37 1.53
C SER A 131 17.20 -5.97 0.38
N ALA A 132 18.48 -6.31 0.48
CA ALA A 132 19.44 -6.17 -0.62
C ALA A 132 19.84 -7.56 -1.15
N ALA A 133 20.07 -7.69 -2.45
CA ALA A 133 20.72 -8.89 -3.00
C ALA A 133 22.21 -8.85 -2.65
N VAL A 134 22.78 -10.01 -2.30
CA VAL A 134 24.20 -10.12 -1.93
C VAL A 134 25.11 -9.72 -3.10
N ASP A 135 24.68 -9.98 -4.33
CA ASP A 135 25.38 -9.56 -5.55
C ASP A 135 25.12 -8.10 -5.94
N GLY A 136 24.30 -7.38 -5.17
CA GLY A 136 23.92 -5.99 -5.42
C GLY A 136 22.91 -5.77 -6.52
N SER A 137 22.37 -6.82 -7.13
CA SER A 137 21.40 -6.72 -8.21
C SER A 137 20.02 -6.28 -7.73
N THR A 138 19.29 -5.56 -8.59
CA THR A 138 17.90 -5.14 -8.36
C THR A 138 17.02 -5.50 -9.57
N PRO A 139 16.95 -6.79 -9.95
CA PRO A 139 16.17 -7.20 -11.11
C PRO A 139 14.67 -6.98 -10.86
N LYS A 140 13.92 -6.78 -11.94
CA LYS A 140 12.45 -6.79 -11.86
C LYS A 140 11.98 -8.17 -11.40
N PRO A 141 10.97 -8.23 -10.51
CA PRO A 141 10.45 -9.51 -10.04
C PRO A 141 9.78 -10.29 -11.18
N ASP A 142 9.85 -11.61 -11.10
CA ASP A 142 9.11 -12.50 -11.98
C ASP A 142 7.61 -12.40 -11.64
N PRO A 143 6.75 -11.94 -12.59
CA PRO A 143 5.32 -11.77 -12.32
C PRO A 143 4.59 -13.09 -12.05
N ALA A 144 5.17 -14.24 -12.37
CA ALA A 144 4.61 -15.54 -12.06
C ALA A 144 4.85 -15.97 -10.60
N LYS A 145 5.73 -15.29 -9.87
CA LYS A 145 6.06 -15.61 -8.48
C LYS A 145 5.49 -14.55 -7.54
N LYS A 146 4.82 -14.99 -6.47
CA LYS A 146 4.41 -14.09 -5.38
C LYS A 146 5.60 -13.78 -4.49
N THR A 147 6.07 -12.53 -4.53
CA THR A 147 7.20 -12.04 -3.73
C THR A 147 6.85 -10.70 -3.09
N GLY A 148 7.14 -10.55 -1.81
CA GLY A 148 6.92 -9.30 -1.04
C GLY A 148 8.22 -8.57 -0.71
N GLY A 149 9.34 -8.97 -1.29
CA GLY A 149 10.64 -8.32 -1.08
C GLY A 149 10.71 -6.99 -1.82
N ILE A 150 10.95 -5.91 -1.09
CA ILE A 150 11.25 -4.59 -1.63
C ILE A 150 12.77 -4.50 -1.72
N ARG A 151 13.30 -4.59 -2.95
CA ARG A 151 14.72 -4.74 -3.19
C ARG A 151 15.42 -3.37 -3.25
N GLU A 152 16.51 -3.26 -2.50
CA GLU A 152 17.39 -2.09 -2.43
C GLU A 152 18.78 -2.42 -2.98
N SER A 153 19.56 -1.39 -3.30
CA SER A 153 21.00 -1.58 -3.48
C SER A 153 21.66 -1.99 -2.16
N ARG A 154 22.83 -2.63 -2.18
CA ARG A 154 23.53 -3.04 -0.95
C ARG A 154 23.79 -1.86 -0.02
N ALA A 155 24.25 -0.73 -0.55
CA ALA A 155 24.51 0.47 0.25
C ALA A 155 23.25 1.02 0.93
N HIS A 156 22.09 0.95 0.26
CA HIS A 156 20.81 1.35 0.84
C HIS A 156 20.30 0.32 1.85
N GLY A 157 20.51 -0.97 1.61
CA GLY A 157 20.23 -2.04 2.55
C GLY A 157 21.05 -1.90 3.85
N ASP A 158 22.33 -1.56 3.77
CA ASP A 158 23.15 -1.23 4.94
C ASP A 158 22.57 -0.06 5.74
N ALA A 159 22.18 1.01 5.05
CA ALA A 159 21.60 2.18 5.69
C ALA A 159 20.22 1.88 6.34
N MET A 160 19.39 1.09 5.65
CA MET A 160 18.10 0.60 6.18
C MET A 160 18.32 -0.27 7.41
N TRP A 161 19.25 -1.21 7.35
CA TRP A 161 19.58 -2.10 8.45
C TRP A 161 20.04 -1.37 9.71
N GLN A 162 20.87 -0.33 9.55
CA GLN A 162 21.31 0.51 10.66
C GLN A 162 20.19 1.37 11.24
N PHE A 163 19.25 1.80 10.40
CA PHE A 163 18.17 2.69 10.78
C PHE A 163 16.96 1.94 11.36
N ALA A 164 16.53 0.87 10.73
CA ALA A 164 15.27 0.19 11.00
C ALA A 164 15.44 -0.99 11.98
N GLY A 165 15.53 -0.71 13.27
CA GLY A 165 15.50 -1.70 14.35
C GLY A 165 14.10 -2.34 14.52
N ILE A 166 14.01 -3.41 15.34
CA ILE A 166 12.71 -3.98 15.74
C ILE A 166 11.84 -2.87 16.35
N SER A 167 10.54 -2.88 16.02
CA SER A 167 9.55 -1.86 16.38
C SER A 167 9.74 -0.50 15.71
N GLN A 168 10.74 -0.33 14.81
CA GLN A 168 10.85 0.89 14.02
C GLN A 168 9.58 1.12 13.20
N LYS A 169 9.04 2.33 13.26
CA LYS A 169 7.84 2.70 12.51
C LYS A 169 8.10 2.67 11.00
N VAL A 170 7.20 2.04 10.26
CA VAL A 170 7.14 2.05 8.80
C VAL A 170 5.80 2.63 8.38
N VAL A 171 5.80 3.60 7.49
CA VAL A 171 4.59 4.23 6.95
C VAL A 171 4.58 3.98 5.46
N VAL A 172 3.57 3.25 4.98
CA VAL A 172 3.33 3.02 3.56
C VAL A 172 2.30 4.04 3.07
N VAL A 173 2.65 4.76 2.02
CA VAL A 173 1.79 5.75 1.37
C VAL A 173 1.50 5.33 -0.08
N PRO A 174 0.39 5.79 -0.67
CA PRO A 174 0.04 5.51 -2.05
C PRO A 174 1.11 5.92 -3.06
#